data_158d78d2160cf53f057674aed0222777
#
_entry.id   158d78d2160cf53f057674aed0222777
#
_cell.length_a   1.000
_cell.length_b   1.000
_cell.length_c   1.000
_cell.angle_alpha   90.00
_cell.angle_beta   90.00
_cell.angle_gamma   90.00
#
_symmetry.space_group_name_H-M   'P 1'
#
loop_
_entity.id
_entity.type
_entity.pdbx_description
1 polymer ?
#
loop_
_entity_poly.entity_id
_entity_poly.type
_entity_poly.pdbx_seq_one_letter_code
_entity_poly.pdbx_strand_id
1 'polypeptide(L)'
;MCASSLTRRYVAGNVLRRLEVVDLDLLGVWPGARVLDVGCGVGRLLLRLQERGCHVIGADILRRDLLSAQRHLAGNRPPSTVVQADGGRLPFADASFDFVACTETLEHAADAGLMLRELARVLRPGGRLVISVPDTLPELVAYHFYDLYRDDPFGHRRIYTRGRIVRAVEAAGLRVYARRLRNSVEAAYWTLLFLLDACPYMRGWAVAALNRWRDRSNEEPYSLLYHVLDEAGNRFLPKSVVVYAEKPKRSFGTP
;
A
#
# COMPACT_ATOMS: atom_id res chain seq x y z
N MET A 1 -3.16 -25.73 -11.36
CA MET A 1 -3.94 -25.33 -12.58
C MET A 1 -3.90 -23.82 -12.67
N CYS A 2 -3.49 -23.31 -13.81
CA CYS A 2 -3.14 -21.92 -14.08
C CYS A 2 -4.25 -20.95 -13.71
N ALA A 3 -3.95 -19.95 -12.84
CA ALA A 3 -4.83 -18.81 -12.64
C ALA A 3 -5.16 -18.21 -14.01
N SER A 4 -6.44 -18.14 -14.32
CA SER A 4 -6.95 -17.80 -15.64
C SER A 4 -6.36 -16.46 -16.09
N SER A 5 -6.09 -16.33 -17.39
CA SER A 5 -5.61 -15.11 -18.05
C SER A 5 -6.50 -13.87 -17.76
N LEU A 6 -7.71 -14.08 -17.28
CA LEU A 6 -8.66 -13.07 -16.82
C LEU A 6 -8.17 -12.33 -15.56
N THR A 7 -7.62 -13.03 -14.56
CA THR A 7 -7.12 -12.40 -13.33
C THR A 7 -5.92 -11.50 -13.63
N ARG A 8 -5.03 -11.90 -14.55
CA ARG A 8 -3.85 -11.08 -14.94
C ARG A 8 -4.21 -9.82 -15.74
N ARG A 9 -5.26 -9.88 -16.59
CA ARG A 9 -5.73 -8.71 -17.36
C ARG A 9 -6.49 -7.71 -16.52
N TYR A 10 -7.16 -8.16 -15.47
CA TYR A 10 -7.99 -7.29 -14.62
C TYR A 10 -7.17 -6.43 -13.66
N VAL A 11 -6.02 -6.91 -13.19
CA VAL A 11 -5.13 -6.15 -12.31
C VAL A 11 -4.51 -4.92 -13.01
N ALA A 12 -4.41 -4.93 -14.35
CA ALA A 12 -3.71 -3.88 -15.09
C ALA A 12 -4.58 -2.68 -15.54
N GLY A 13 -5.92 -2.80 -15.55
CA GLY A 13 -6.75 -1.90 -16.37
C GLY A 13 -7.46 -0.74 -15.68
N ASN A 14 -7.95 -0.85 -14.45
CA ASN A 14 -8.92 0.10 -13.90
C ASN A 14 -8.75 0.47 -12.40
N VAL A 15 -7.61 0.22 -11.80
CA VAL A 15 -7.45 0.32 -10.35
C VAL A 15 -6.92 1.70 -9.89
N LEU A 16 -6.73 2.66 -10.80
CA LEU A 16 -6.00 3.90 -10.51
C LEU A 16 -6.70 4.89 -9.55
N ARG A 17 -8.00 4.79 -9.33
CA ARG A 17 -8.74 5.83 -8.57
C ARG A 17 -9.18 5.50 -7.15
N ARG A 18 -9.16 4.28 -6.66
CA ARG A 18 -9.99 3.92 -5.50
C ARG A 18 -9.36 3.27 -4.27
N LEU A 19 -8.17 2.81 -4.28
CA LEU A 19 -7.58 2.28 -3.04
C LEU A 19 -6.86 3.39 -2.28
N GLU A 20 -7.63 4.29 -1.67
CA GLU A 20 -7.09 5.27 -0.74
C GLU A 20 -6.69 4.60 0.57
N VAL A 21 -5.57 3.87 0.54
CA VAL A 21 -5.01 3.28 1.75
C VAL A 21 -4.50 4.38 2.67
N VAL A 22 -3.83 5.40 2.10
CA VAL A 22 -3.19 6.49 2.85
C VAL A 22 -4.11 7.71 2.97
N ASP A 23 -4.36 8.10 4.21
CA ASP A 23 -4.96 9.39 4.56
C ASP A 23 -3.83 10.44 4.59
N LEU A 24 -3.76 11.28 3.55
CA LEU A 24 -2.72 12.29 3.41
C LEU A 24 -2.88 13.46 4.38
N ASP A 25 -4.10 13.72 4.85
CA ASP A 25 -4.37 14.76 5.83
C ASP A 25 -3.88 14.31 7.21
N LEU A 26 -4.10 13.04 7.57
CA LEU A 26 -3.55 12.45 8.78
C LEU A 26 -2.02 12.35 8.74
N LEU A 27 -1.45 12.05 7.57
CA LEU A 27 0.01 12.08 7.37
C LEU A 27 0.54 13.51 7.50
N GLY A 28 -0.25 14.51 7.11
CA GLY A 28 0.04 15.93 7.27
C GLY A 28 1.05 16.44 6.25
N VAL A 29 0.97 15.96 5.00
CA VAL A 29 1.82 16.44 3.91
C VAL A 29 1.49 17.90 3.55
N TRP A 30 2.50 18.65 3.11
CA TRP A 30 2.35 20.05 2.69
C TRP A 30 2.99 20.29 1.31
N PRO A 31 2.55 21.30 0.57
CA PRO A 31 3.16 21.67 -0.71
C PRO A 31 4.66 21.95 -0.55
N GLY A 32 5.48 21.40 -1.46
CA GLY A 32 6.94 21.51 -1.39
C GLY A 32 7.63 20.46 -0.51
N ALA A 33 6.88 19.63 0.25
CA ALA A 33 7.46 18.55 1.03
C ALA A 33 8.18 17.53 0.14
N ARG A 34 9.31 17.01 0.62
CA ARG A 34 10.06 15.91 -0.03
C ARG A 34 9.53 14.58 0.47
N VAL A 35 8.93 13.81 -0.42
CA VAL A 35 8.29 12.54 -0.11
C VAL A 35 8.94 11.39 -0.88
N LEU A 36 9.28 10.31 -0.18
CA LEU A 36 9.72 9.05 -0.76
C LEU A 36 8.59 8.01 -0.64
N ASP A 37 8.24 7.37 -1.75
CA ASP A 37 7.35 6.20 -1.76
C ASP A 37 8.14 4.95 -2.11
N VAL A 38 8.30 4.03 -1.17
CA VAL A 38 9.08 2.79 -1.32
C VAL A 38 8.14 1.63 -1.62
N GLY A 39 8.41 0.94 -2.74
CA GLY A 39 7.46 0.00 -3.34
C GLY A 39 6.36 0.76 -4.08
N CYS A 40 6.71 1.82 -4.79
CA CYS A 40 5.75 2.72 -5.42
C CYS A 40 4.93 2.07 -6.56
N GLY A 41 5.35 0.91 -7.05
CA GLY A 41 4.69 0.20 -8.14
C GLY A 41 4.47 1.11 -9.35
N VAL A 42 3.23 1.16 -9.83
CA VAL A 42 2.84 1.99 -10.98
C VAL A 42 2.60 3.48 -10.64
N GLY A 43 2.92 3.92 -9.42
CA GLY A 43 2.95 5.33 -9.04
C GLY A 43 1.63 5.95 -8.60
N ARG A 44 0.69 5.17 -8.08
CA ARG A 44 -0.65 5.68 -7.64
C ARG A 44 -0.55 6.71 -6.52
N LEU A 45 0.20 6.39 -5.47
CA LEU A 45 0.38 7.30 -4.35
C LEU A 45 1.22 8.52 -4.77
N LEU A 46 2.19 8.32 -5.68
CA LEU A 46 2.99 9.41 -6.23
C LEU A 46 2.13 10.48 -6.91
N LEU A 47 1.13 10.08 -7.71
CA LEU A 47 0.19 11.02 -8.36
C LEU A 47 -0.55 11.87 -7.33
N ARG A 48 -1.10 11.24 -6.29
CA ARG A 48 -1.85 11.95 -5.24
C ARG A 48 -0.98 12.91 -4.43
N LEU A 49 0.25 12.51 -4.14
CA LEU A 49 1.23 13.36 -3.47
C LEU A 49 1.64 14.54 -4.35
N GLN A 50 1.78 14.30 -5.64
CA GLN A 50 2.08 15.33 -6.63
C GLN A 50 0.93 16.36 -6.75
N GLU A 51 -0.34 15.90 -6.75
CA GLU A 51 -1.53 16.75 -6.72
C GLU A 51 -1.59 17.63 -5.46
N ARG A 52 -0.98 17.19 -4.35
CA ARG A 52 -0.80 17.99 -3.12
C ARG A 52 0.42 18.94 -3.19
N GLY A 53 1.09 19.03 -4.34
CA GLY A 53 2.24 19.90 -4.54
C GLY A 53 3.54 19.39 -3.93
N CYS A 54 3.64 18.11 -3.55
CA CYS A 54 4.85 17.53 -2.99
C CYS A 54 5.91 17.26 -4.07
N HIS A 55 7.18 17.33 -3.68
CA HIS A 55 8.30 16.79 -4.46
C HIS A 55 8.45 15.30 -4.17
N VAL A 56 8.05 14.45 -5.12
CA VAL A 56 7.96 13.01 -4.90
C VAL A 56 9.05 12.23 -5.62
N ILE A 57 9.59 11.23 -4.93
CA ILE A 57 10.48 10.22 -5.48
C ILE A 57 9.83 8.87 -5.21
N GLY A 58 9.68 8.05 -6.26
CA GLY A 58 9.27 6.66 -6.15
C GLY A 58 10.47 5.73 -6.21
N ALA A 59 10.52 4.74 -5.34
CA ALA A 59 11.50 3.66 -5.40
C ALA A 59 10.79 2.31 -5.51
N ASP A 60 11.22 1.47 -6.45
CA ASP A 60 10.71 0.11 -6.61
C ASP A 60 11.81 -0.81 -7.14
N ILE A 61 11.74 -2.10 -6.83
CA ILE A 61 12.68 -3.09 -7.33
C ILE A 61 12.32 -3.53 -8.76
N LEU A 62 11.05 -3.42 -9.16
CA LEU A 62 10.53 -3.86 -10.44
C LEU A 62 10.59 -2.77 -11.50
N ARG A 63 11.57 -2.86 -12.40
CA ARG A 63 11.73 -1.89 -13.49
C ARG A 63 10.48 -1.71 -14.35
N ARG A 64 9.71 -2.78 -14.60
CA ARG A 64 8.48 -2.70 -15.41
C ARG A 64 7.44 -1.75 -14.81
N ASP A 65 7.34 -1.75 -13.48
CA ASP A 65 6.37 -0.93 -12.75
C ASP A 65 6.82 0.53 -12.72
N LEU A 66 8.12 0.77 -12.57
CA LEU A 66 8.72 2.11 -12.68
C LEU A 66 8.50 2.74 -14.06
N LEU A 67 8.61 1.97 -15.14
CA LEU A 67 8.31 2.46 -16.51
C LEU A 67 6.82 2.85 -16.65
N SER A 68 5.93 2.17 -15.95
CA SER A 68 4.51 2.54 -15.91
C SER A 68 4.30 3.80 -15.06
N ALA A 69 4.95 3.88 -13.91
CA ALA A 69 4.91 5.07 -13.06
C ALA A 69 5.41 6.32 -13.80
N GLN A 70 6.53 6.23 -14.51
CA GLN A 70 7.05 7.34 -15.32
C GLN A 70 6.02 7.85 -16.33
N ARG A 71 5.32 6.96 -17.02
CA ARG A 71 4.27 7.33 -17.98
C ARG A 71 3.09 8.04 -17.31
N HIS A 72 2.67 7.57 -16.14
CA HIS A 72 1.57 8.16 -15.38
C HIS A 72 1.93 9.55 -14.81
N LEU A 73 3.20 9.75 -14.44
CA LEU A 73 3.68 10.98 -13.85
C LEU A 73 4.09 12.04 -14.90
N ALA A 74 4.18 11.63 -16.17
CA ALA A 74 4.65 12.50 -17.24
C ALA A 74 3.73 13.73 -17.41
N GLY A 75 4.31 14.91 -17.47
CA GLY A 75 3.58 16.18 -17.68
C GLY A 75 2.98 16.80 -16.42
N ASN A 76 2.96 16.11 -15.29
CA ASN A 76 2.48 16.67 -14.02
C ASN A 76 3.53 17.57 -13.35
N ARG A 77 3.07 18.48 -12.51
CA ARG A 77 3.95 19.40 -11.75
C ARG A 77 3.60 19.38 -10.25
N PRO A 78 4.60 19.43 -9.34
CA PRO A 78 6.05 19.40 -9.61
C PRO A 78 6.50 18.09 -10.26
N PRO A 79 7.64 18.04 -10.98
CA PRO A 79 8.13 16.83 -11.62
C PRO A 79 8.47 15.76 -10.57
N SER A 80 8.16 14.52 -10.89
CA SER A 80 8.46 13.36 -10.05
C SER A 80 9.54 12.50 -10.67
N THR A 81 10.32 11.85 -9.83
CA THR A 81 11.40 10.94 -10.24
C THR A 81 11.11 9.54 -9.72
N VAL A 82 11.49 8.52 -10.50
CA VAL A 82 11.46 7.13 -10.03
C VAL A 82 12.85 6.51 -10.12
N VAL A 83 13.19 5.67 -9.15
CA VAL A 83 14.51 5.05 -9.01
C VAL A 83 14.33 3.55 -8.79
N GLN A 84 15.09 2.73 -9.50
CA GLN A 84 15.12 1.31 -9.23
C GLN A 84 16.01 1.04 -8.00
N ALA A 85 15.41 0.56 -6.91
CA ALA A 85 16.10 0.28 -5.65
C ALA A 85 15.45 -0.84 -4.85
N ASP A 86 16.26 -1.55 -4.07
CA ASP A 86 15.78 -2.43 -3.02
C ASP A 86 15.47 -1.59 -1.78
N GLY A 87 14.26 -1.76 -1.21
CA GLY A 87 13.83 -1.06 0.01
C GLY A 87 14.70 -1.34 1.24
N GLY A 88 15.44 -2.45 1.26
CA GLY A 88 16.44 -2.76 2.28
C GLY A 88 17.78 -2.03 2.10
N ARG A 89 17.99 -1.35 0.95
CA ARG A 89 19.21 -0.60 0.64
C ARG A 89 18.90 0.61 -0.24
N LEU A 90 18.36 1.64 0.35
CA LEU A 90 17.93 2.84 -0.38
C LEU A 90 19.12 3.74 -0.75
N PRO A 91 19.21 4.20 -2.02
CA PRO A 91 20.33 5.02 -2.51
C PRO A 91 20.18 6.51 -2.14
N PHE A 92 19.73 6.78 -0.93
CA PHE A 92 19.51 8.14 -0.43
C PHE A 92 20.30 8.37 0.86
N ALA A 93 20.73 9.61 1.07
CA ALA A 93 21.39 10.01 2.31
C ALA A 93 20.42 9.97 3.51
N ASP A 94 20.98 9.92 4.71
CA ASP A 94 20.22 10.01 5.95
C ASP A 94 19.41 11.30 6.01
N ALA A 95 18.24 11.27 6.61
CA ALA A 95 17.40 12.44 6.86
C ALA A 95 17.06 13.27 5.60
N SER A 96 16.91 12.61 4.44
CA SER A 96 16.67 13.26 3.14
C SER A 96 15.23 13.62 2.88
N PHE A 97 14.26 13.02 3.60
CA PHE A 97 12.84 13.15 3.32
C PHE A 97 12.04 13.66 4.53
N ASP A 98 11.04 14.47 4.23
CA ASP A 98 10.05 14.95 5.20
C ASP A 98 9.06 13.85 5.55
N PHE A 99 8.66 13.08 4.51
CA PHE A 99 7.75 11.96 4.60
C PHE A 99 8.28 10.76 3.84
N VAL A 100 7.97 9.59 4.37
CA VAL A 100 8.22 8.30 3.72
C VAL A 100 6.92 7.51 3.71
N ALA A 101 6.59 6.91 2.58
CA ALA A 101 5.50 5.97 2.43
C ALA A 101 6.04 4.59 2.06
N CYS A 102 5.38 3.54 2.54
CA CYS A 102 5.66 2.16 2.16
C CYS A 102 4.35 1.38 2.27
N THR A 103 3.63 1.24 1.16
CA THR A 103 2.28 0.69 1.16
C THR A 103 2.23 -0.66 0.46
N GLU A 104 1.68 -1.70 1.14
CA GLU A 104 1.55 -3.06 0.60
C GLU A 104 2.88 -3.56 -0.03
N THR A 105 3.96 -3.42 0.74
CA THR A 105 5.32 -3.69 0.23
C THR A 105 6.17 -4.44 1.26
N LEU A 106 6.03 -4.12 2.56
CA LEU A 106 6.85 -4.70 3.61
C LEU A 106 6.70 -6.22 3.74
N GLU A 107 5.52 -6.75 3.42
CA GLU A 107 5.21 -8.18 3.42
C GLU A 107 6.04 -8.97 2.39
N HIS A 108 6.49 -8.30 1.32
CA HIS A 108 7.34 -8.89 0.26
C HIS A 108 8.84 -8.81 0.59
N ALA A 109 9.26 -7.93 1.50
CA ALA A 109 10.67 -7.69 1.79
C ALA A 109 11.38 -8.97 2.24
N ALA A 110 12.59 -9.22 1.76
CA ALA A 110 13.41 -10.35 2.22
C ALA A 110 13.74 -10.20 3.71
N ASP A 111 14.20 -9.02 4.12
CA ASP A 111 14.40 -8.61 5.51
C ASP A 111 13.59 -7.34 5.81
N ALA A 112 12.43 -7.52 6.45
CA ALA A 112 11.55 -6.41 6.82
C ALA A 112 12.16 -5.50 7.90
N GLY A 113 12.98 -6.06 8.78
CA GLY A 113 13.67 -5.27 9.81
C GLY A 113 14.70 -4.33 9.20
N LEU A 114 15.46 -4.82 8.22
CA LEU A 114 16.41 -4.00 7.46
C LEU A 114 15.67 -2.90 6.69
N MET A 115 14.60 -3.25 6.01
CA MET A 115 13.78 -2.28 5.27
C MET A 115 13.23 -1.19 6.20
N LEU A 116 12.66 -1.54 7.34
CA LEU A 116 12.16 -0.56 8.31
C LEU A 116 13.27 0.37 8.85
N ARG A 117 14.48 -0.16 9.07
CA ARG A 117 15.63 0.68 9.46
C ARG A 117 16.04 1.64 8.36
N GLU A 118 16.00 1.22 7.09
CA GLU A 118 16.29 2.09 5.95
C GLU A 118 15.22 3.20 5.79
N LEU A 119 13.93 2.86 5.92
CA LEU A 119 12.85 3.85 5.92
C LEU A 119 13.05 4.88 7.04
N ALA A 120 13.40 4.42 8.24
CA ALA A 120 13.70 5.32 9.36
C ALA A 120 14.99 6.12 9.15
N ARG A 121 16.02 5.57 8.49
CA ARG A 121 17.28 6.24 8.21
C ARG A 121 17.08 7.45 7.30
N VAL A 122 16.39 7.23 6.17
CA VAL A 122 16.18 8.29 5.17
C VAL A 122 15.17 9.36 5.61
N LEU A 123 14.34 9.06 6.59
CA LEU A 123 13.39 10.00 7.21
C LEU A 123 14.14 10.97 8.13
N ARG A 124 13.89 12.29 8.02
CA ARG A 124 14.47 13.28 8.89
C ARG A 124 13.91 13.21 10.33
N PRO A 125 14.62 13.69 11.33
CA PRO A 125 14.05 13.91 12.67
C PRO A 125 12.80 14.80 12.60
N GLY A 126 11.69 14.37 13.21
CA GLY A 126 10.39 15.02 13.11
C GLY A 126 9.66 14.76 11.80
N GLY A 127 10.22 13.96 10.89
CA GLY A 127 9.54 13.46 9.69
C GLY A 127 8.56 12.35 10.02
N ARG A 128 7.64 12.04 9.08
CA ARG A 128 6.59 11.05 9.31
C ARG A 128 6.62 9.92 8.29
N LEU A 129 6.33 8.73 8.78
CA LEU A 129 6.17 7.50 7.99
C LEU A 129 4.70 7.11 7.93
N VAL A 130 4.25 6.69 6.77
CA VAL A 130 3.06 5.85 6.64
C VAL A 130 3.43 4.50 6.05
N ILE A 131 2.93 3.44 6.66
CA ILE A 131 3.16 2.07 6.19
C ILE A 131 1.84 1.31 6.22
N SER A 132 1.55 0.53 5.16
CA SER A 132 0.44 -0.41 5.18
C SER A 132 0.90 -1.82 4.88
N VAL A 133 0.18 -2.77 5.46
CA VAL A 133 0.32 -4.21 5.20
C VAL A 133 -1.08 -4.83 5.16
N PRO A 134 -1.27 -5.95 4.45
CA PRO A 134 -2.52 -6.69 4.50
C PRO A 134 -2.89 -7.11 5.93
N ASP A 135 -4.18 -7.04 6.26
CA ASP A 135 -4.67 -7.54 7.56
C ASP A 135 -4.70 -9.08 7.58
N THR A 136 -4.56 -9.63 8.76
CA THR A 136 -4.34 -11.07 8.97
C THR A 136 -5.43 -11.95 8.37
N LEU A 137 -6.71 -11.59 8.52
CA LEU A 137 -7.82 -12.47 8.14
C LEU A 137 -7.97 -12.61 6.63
N PRO A 138 -8.07 -11.52 5.82
CA PRO A 138 -8.09 -11.65 4.37
C PRO A 138 -6.85 -12.34 3.81
N GLU A 139 -5.70 -12.09 4.45
CA GLU A 139 -4.42 -12.68 4.05
C GLU A 139 -4.38 -14.20 4.28
N LEU A 140 -4.89 -14.68 5.42
CA LEU A 140 -5.01 -16.12 5.69
C LEU A 140 -5.94 -16.82 4.69
N VAL A 141 -7.05 -16.16 4.33
CA VAL A 141 -7.95 -16.69 3.29
C VAL A 141 -7.24 -16.77 1.94
N ALA A 142 -6.57 -15.71 1.52
CA ALA A 142 -5.81 -15.70 0.28
C ALA A 142 -4.70 -16.78 0.27
N TYR A 143 -3.97 -16.92 1.36
CA TYR A 143 -2.91 -17.91 1.53
C TYR A 143 -3.42 -19.35 1.46
N HIS A 144 -4.63 -19.60 1.98
CA HIS A 144 -5.23 -20.95 1.97
C HIS A 144 -5.77 -21.34 0.60
N PHE A 145 -6.36 -20.41 -0.15
CA PHE A 145 -7.04 -20.69 -1.41
C PHE A 145 -6.21 -20.43 -2.67
N TYR A 146 -5.04 -19.78 -2.55
CA TYR A 146 -4.23 -19.39 -3.71
C TYR A 146 -2.79 -19.88 -3.62
N ASP A 147 -2.44 -20.87 -4.44
CA ASP A 147 -1.07 -21.37 -4.58
C ASP A 147 -0.10 -20.27 -5.08
N LEU A 148 -0.63 -19.26 -5.82
CA LEU A 148 0.14 -18.13 -6.32
C LEU A 148 0.84 -17.33 -5.20
N TYR A 149 0.28 -17.32 -3.99
CA TYR A 149 0.89 -16.64 -2.83
C TYR A 149 2.11 -17.37 -2.28
N ARG A 150 2.19 -18.68 -2.50
CA ARG A 150 3.28 -19.52 -1.99
C ARG A 150 4.45 -19.65 -2.96
N ASP A 151 4.15 -19.67 -4.26
CA ASP A 151 5.11 -20.05 -5.30
C ASP A 151 5.64 -18.82 -6.08
N ASP A 152 5.10 -17.62 -5.87
CA ASP A 152 5.59 -16.39 -6.49
C ASP A 152 6.85 -15.89 -5.75
N PRO A 153 8.00 -15.73 -6.43
CA PRO A 153 9.20 -15.16 -5.84
C PRO A 153 9.00 -13.75 -5.27
N PHE A 154 7.97 -13.04 -5.71
CA PHE A 154 7.52 -11.74 -5.20
C PHE A 154 6.25 -11.86 -4.35
N GLY A 155 5.84 -13.07 -3.95
CA GLY A 155 4.69 -13.31 -3.08
C GLY A 155 4.86 -12.77 -1.67
N HIS A 156 3.79 -12.82 -0.89
CA HIS A 156 3.81 -12.39 0.50
C HIS A 156 4.64 -13.36 1.35
N ARG A 157 5.77 -12.91 1.85
CA ARG A 157 6.69 -13.71 2.66
C ARG A 157 6.28 -13.81 4.12
N ARG A 158 5.38 -12.90 4.57
CA ARG A 158 4.95 -12.85 5.98
C ARG A 158 3.59 -12.21 6.14
N ILE A 159 2.87 -12.72 7.12
CA ILE A 159 1.57 -12.18 7.54
C ILE A 159 1.81 -11.33 8.80
N TYR A 160 1.23 -10.13 8.81
CA TYR A 160 1.31 -9.21 9.95
C TYR A 160 0.02 -9.18 10.72
N THR A 161 0.10 -9.43 12.03
CA THR A 161 -0.97 -9.02 12.94
C THR A 161 -0.86 -7.52 13.21
N ARG A 162 -1.99 -6.89 13.58
CA ARG A 162 -2.07 -5.45 13.87
C ARG A 162 -1.08 -4.99 14.96
N GLY A 163 -0.81 -5.84 15.95
CA GLY A 163 0.18 -5.56 16.99
C GLY A 163 1.62 -5.79 16.52
N ARG A 164 1.84 -6.77 15.63
CA ARG A 164 3.18 -7.09 15.14
C ARG A 164 3.75 -5.98 14.27
N ILE A 165 2.94 -5.40 13.38
CA ILE A 165 3.40 -4.28 12.55
C ILE A 165 3.74 -3.05 13.39
N VAL A 166 2.92 -2.71 14.39
CA VAL A 166 3.20 -1.61 15.31
C VAL A 166 4.55 -1.81 16.02
N ARG A 167 4.74 -2.97 16.65
CA ARG A 167 6.02 -3.29 17.33
C ARG A 167 7.21 -3.27 16.38
N ALA A 168 7.05 -3.71 15.14
CA ALA A 168 8.13 -3.68 14.15
C ALA A 168 8.53 -2.24 13.77
N VAL A 169 7.57 -1.34 13.61
CA VAL A 169 7.80 0.08 13.34
C VAL A 169 8.47 0.76 14.54
N GLU A 170 8.02 0.46 15.76
CA GLU A 170 8.61 1.00 16.99
C GLU A 170 10.04 0.49 17.22
N ALA A 171 10.30 -0.78 16.92
CA ALA A 171 11.66 -1.36 16.98
C ALA A 171 12.64 -0.71 15.99
N ALA A 172 12.16 -0.07 14.92
CA ALA A 172 12.97 0.74 14.02
C ALA A 172 13.24 2.17 14.53
N GLY A 173 12.85 2.50 15.76
CA GLY A 173 13.07 3.80 16.39
C GLY A 173 12.04 4.88 16.03
N LEU A 174 10.88 4.46 15.54
CA LEU A 174 9.79 5.37 15.17
C LEU A 174 8.68 5.32 16.24
N ARG A 175 7.99 6.43 16.48
CA ARG A 175 6.87 6.53 17.40
C ARG A 175 5.55 6.46 16.63
N VAL A 176 4.76 5.42 16.83
CA VAL A 176 3.44 5.31 16.22
C VAL A 176 2.48 6.31 16.88
N TYR A 177 1.81 7.15 16.07
CA TYR A 177 0.83 8.12 16.55
C TYR A 177 -0.60 7.85 16.08
N ALA A 178 -0.78 7.06 15.03
CA ALA A 178 -2.11 6.67 14.58
C ALA A 178 -2.09 5.31 13.87
N ARG A 179 -3.25 4.66 13.88
CA ARG A 179 -3.52 3.44 13.11
C ARG A 179 -4.91 3.55 12.49
N ARG A 180 -5.04 3.07 11.24
CA ARG A 180 -6.30 2.97 10.53
C ARG A 180 -6.45 1.59 9.93
N LEU A 181 -7.69 1.15 9.82
CA LEU A 181 -8.10 -0.06 9.12
C LEU A 181 -8.83 0.39 7.87
N ARG A 182 -8.53 -0.19 6.71
CA ARG A 182 -8.99 0.32 5.41
C ARG A 182 -9.43 -0.80 4.48
N ASN A 183 -10.30 -0.41 3.53
CA ASN A 183 -10.68 -1.20 2.37
C ASN A 183 -11.41 -2.51 2.71
N SER A 184 -12.39 -2.47 3.62
CA SER A 184 -13.19 -3.63 4.01
C SER A 184 -14.04 -4.17 2.85
N VAL A 185 -14.60 -3.30 2.03
CA VAL A 185 -15.38 -3.70 0.85
C VAL A 185 -14.51 -4.46 -0.14
N GLU A 186 -13.26 -4.03 -0.30
CA GLU A 186 -12.27 -4.73 -1.11
C GLU A 186 -11.89 -6.09 -0.50
N ALA A 187 -11.74 -6.16 0.84
CA ALA A 187 -11.51 -7.42 1.54
C ALA A 187 -12.65 -8.42 1.31
N ALA A 188 -13.89 -7.94 1.47
CA ALA A 188 -15.09 -8.76 1.23
C ALA A 188 -15.16 -9.23 -0.23
N TYR A 189 -14.88 -8.35 -1.19
CA TYR A 189 -14.83 -8.68 -2.61
C TYR A 189 -13.82 -9.78 -2.90
N TRP A 190 -12.57 -9.64 -2.46
CA TRP A 190 -11.54 -10.66 -2.70
C TRP A 190 -11.83 -11.97 -1.98
N THR A 191 -12.29 -11.91 -0.71
CA THR A 191 -12.69 -13.10 0.04
C THR A 191 -13.79 -13.86 -0.67
N LEU A 192 -14.84 -13.16 -1.14
CA LEU A 192 -15.93 -13.78 -1.87
C LEU A 192 -15.47 -14.33 -3.22
N LEU A 193 -14.62 -13.60 -3.92
CA LEU A 193 -14.04 -14.07 -5.19
C LEU A 193 -13.27 -15.39 -5.01
N PHE A 194 -12.47 -15.50 -3.95
CA PHE A 194 -11.71 -16.71 -3.64
C PHE A 194 -12.62 -17.90 -3.31
N LEU A 195 -13.67 -17.67 -2.52
CA LEU A 195 -14.64 -18.69 -2.17
C LEU A 195 -15.43 -19.18 -3.40
N LEU A 196 -15.80 -18.26 -4.30
CA LEU A 196 -16.49 -18.60 -5.55
C LEU A 196 -15.57 -19.31 -6.55
N ASP A 197 -14.29 -18.96 -6.60
CA ASP A 197 -13.32 -19.63 -7.46
C ASP A 197 -13.04 -21.07 -7.01
N ALA A 198 -13.19 -21.37 -5.74
CA ALA A 198 -13.13 -22.71 -5.19
C ALA A 198 -14.38 -23.57 -5.53
N CYS A 199 -15.48 -22.96 -6.01
CA CYS A 199 -16.73 -23.62 -6.32
C CYS A 199 -16.95 -23.68 -7.85
N PRO A 200 -16.68 -24.82 -8.55
CA PRO A 200 -16.69 -24.90 -10.01
C PRO A 200 -18.03 -24.54 -10.66
N TYR A 201 -19.14 -24.83 -9.98
CA TYR A 201 -20.50 -24.62 -10.50
C TYR A 201 -20.94 -23.14 -10.50
N MET A 202 -20.33 -22.29 -9.67
CA MET A 202 -20.70 -20.87 -9.52
C MET A 202 -19.73 -19.91 -10.20
N ARG A 203 -18.64 -20.41 -10.73
CA ARG A 203 -17.46 -19.64 -11.16
C ARG A 203 -17.74 -18.58 -12.22
N GLY A 204 -18.58 -18.89 -13.21
CA GLY A 204 -18.77 -18.00 -14.37
C GLY A 204 -19.63 -16.78 -14.10
N TRP A 205 -20.89 -17.00 -13.75
CA TRP A 205 -21.87 -15.93 -13.60
C TRP A 205 -21.67 -15.11 -12.32
N ALA A 206 -21.28 -15.76 -11.20
CA ALA A 206 -21.08 -15.10 -9.92
C ALA A 206 -19.85 -14.17 -9.95
N VAL A 207 -18.75 -14.62 -10.52
CA VAL A 207 -17.56 -13.80 -10.74
C VAL A 207 -17.87 -12.62 -11.66
N ALA A 208 -18.63 -12.84 -12.76
CA ALA A 208 -19.04 -11.77 -13.66
C ALA A 208 -19.99 -10.76 -12.97
N ALA A 209 -20.89 -11.21 -12.11
CA ALA A 209 -21.78 -10.36 -11.34
C ALA A 209 -21.01 -9.52 -10.31
N LEU A 210 -20.06 -10.13 -9.60
CA LEU A 210 -19.22 -9.50 -8.62
C LEU A 210 -18.32 -8.43 -9.25
N ASN A 211 -17.74 -8.70 -10.40
CA ASN A 211 -16.95 -7.75 -11.18
C ASN A 211 -17.80 -6.55 -11.64
N ARG A 212 -19.01 -6.81 -12.17
CA ARG A 212 -19.94 -5.74 -12.57
C ARG A 212 -20.36 -4.87 -11.38
N TRP A 213 -20.61 -5.48 -10.21
CA TRP A 213 -20.91 -4.72 -9.00
C TRP A 213 -19.73 -3.82 -8.59
N ARG A 214 -18.52 -4.35 -8.58
CA ARG A 214 -17.31 -3.57 -8.27
C ARG A 214 -17.10 -2.42 -9.26
N ASP A 215 -17.29 -2.67 -10.55
CA ASP A 215 -17.11 -1.63 -11.58
C ASP A 215 -18.15 -0.51 -11.42
N ARG A 216 -19.41 -0.86 -11.15
CA ARG A 216 -20.47 0.10 -10.87
C ARG A 216 -20.28 0.87 -9.58
N SER A 217 -19.78 0.23 -8.52
CA SER A 217 -19.49 0.94 -7.26
C SER A 217 -18.41 2.02 -7.42
N ASN A 218 -17.77 2.07 -8.60
CA ASN A 218 -16.85 3.12 -9.02
C ASN A 218 -17.53 4.35 -9.63
N GLU A 219 -18.83 4.31 -9.89
CA GLU A 219 -19.60 5.39 -10.51
C GLU A 219 -20.38 6.18 -9.44
N GLU A 220 -20.51 7.52 -9.61
CA GLU A 220 -21.47 8.29 -8.84
C GLU A 220 -22.90 7.88 -9.25
N PRO A 221 -23.88 7.73 -8.32
CA PRO A 221 -23.86 8.07 -6.89
C PRO A 221 -23.42 6.92 -5.95
N TYR A 222 -23.01 5.78 -6.47
CA TYR A 222 -22.69 4.60 -5.66
C TYR A 222 -21.43 4.78 -4.79
N SER A 223 -20.61 5.80 -5.08
CA SER A 223 -19.41 6.10 -4.32
C SER A 223 -19.69 6.39 -2.84
N LEU A 224 -20.79 7.09 -2.52
CA LEU A 224 -21.17 7.39 -1.14
C LEU A 224 -21.54 6.12 -0.37
N LEU A 225 -22.35 5.25 -0.97
CA LEU A 225 -22.71 3.97 -0.37
C LEU A 225 -21.47 3.08 -0.15
N TYR A 226 -20.57 3.06 -1.12
CA TYR A 226 -19.29 2.35 -0.99
C TYR A 226 -18.52 2.87 0.21
N HIS A 227 -18.36 4.17 0.37
CA HIS A 227 -17.63 4.76 1.50
C HIS A 227 -18.28 4.45 2.85
N VAL A 228 -19.61 4.52 2.93
CA VAL A 228 -20.34 4.19 4.17
C VAL A 228 -20.15 2.71 4.53
N LEU A 229 -20.26 1.81 3.57
CA LEU A 229 -20.07 0.36 3.78
C LEU A 229 -18.62 0.05 4.13
N ASP A 230 -17.66 0.69 3.46
CA ASP A 230 -16.24 0.50 3.72
C ASP A 230 -15.87 0.96 5.13
N GLU A 231 -16.28 2.16 5.52
CA GLU A 231 -15.99 2.69 6.86
C GLU A 231 -16.64 1.84 7.97
N ALA A 232 -17.89 1.41 7.77
CA ALA A 232 -18.58 0.53 8.71
C ALA A 232 -17.89 -0.84 8.80
N GLY A 233 -17.48 -1.40 7.67
CA GLY A 233 -16.84 -2.71 7.57
C GLY A 233 -15.39 -2.76 8.05
N ASN A 234 -14.67 -1.63 8.00
CA ASN A 234 -13.25 -1.55 8.33
C ASN A 234 -12.93 -2.03 9.76
N ARG A 235 -13.90 -1.98 10.66
CA ARG A 235 -13.73 -2.49 12.03
C ARG A 235 -13.69 -4.02 12.09
N PHE A 236 -14.39 -4.69 11.19
CA PHE A 236 -14.63 -6.14 11.22
C PHE A 236 -13.74 -6.90 10.26
N LEU A 237 -13.69 -6.46 9.00
CA LEU A 237 -12.97 -7.14 7.92
C LEU A 237 -12.17 -6.13 7.08
N PRO A 238 -11.18 -5.45 7.62
CA PRO A 238 -10.33 -4.57 6.82
C PRO A 238 -9.43 -5.39 5.90
N LYS A 239 -9.11 -4.85 4.72
CA LYS A 239 -8.08 -5.42 3.87
C LYS A 239 -6.68 -5.08 4.38
N SER A 240 -6.50 -3.83 4.81
CA SER A 240 -5.18 -3.30 5.15
C SER A 240 -5.15 -2.65 6.52
N VAL A 241 -4.04 -2.85 7.22
CA VAL A 241 -3.67 -2.11 8.43
C VAL A 241 -2.69 -1.01 8.04
N VAL A 242 -3.06 0.23 8.30
CA VAL A 242 -2.23 1.41 8.01
C VAL A 242 -1.71 1.99 9.32
N VAL A 243 -0.41 2.12 9.42
CA VAL A 243 0.29 2.66 10.59
C VAL A 243 0.95 3.98 10.22
N TYR A 244 0.72 5.00 11.02
CA TYR A 244 1.33 6.31 10.93
C TYR A 244 2.29 6.49 12.09
N ALA A 245 3.54 6.82 11.77
CA ALA A 245 4.59 6.99 12.75
C ALA A 245 5.41 8.26 12.47
N GLU A 246 6.10 8.75 13.47
CA GLU A 246 7.05 9.85 13.33
C GLU A 246 8.42 9.45 13.85
N LYS A 247 9.45 10.00 13.26
CA LYS A 247 10.82 9.89 13.78
C LYS A 247 11.00 10.93 14.89
N PRO A 248 11.28 10.54 16.14
CA PRO A 248 11.47 11.48 17.22
C PRO A 248 12.53 12.55 16.86
N LYS A 249 12.25 13.80 17.21
CA LYS A 249 13.29 14.83 17.17
C LYS A 249 14.36 14.42 18.17
N ARG A 250 15.63 14.49 17.79
CA ARG A 250 16.70 14.30 18.78
C ARG A 250 16.44 15.31 19.89
N SER A 251 16.18 14.84 21.09
CA SER A 251 16.29 15.70 22.27
C SER A 251 17.75 16.13 22.31
N PHE A 252 18.02 17.41 22.10
CA PHE A 252 19.27 17.98 22.54
C PHE A 252 19.26 17.81 24.06
N GLY A 253 20.04 16.85 24.56
CA GLY A 253 20.27 16.75 25.98
C GLY A 253 20.76 18.13 26.47
N THR A 254 20.06 18.69 27.38
CA THR A 254 20.58 19.75 28.23
C THR A 254 21.89 19.23 28.84
N PRO A 255 22.97 19.98 28.73
CA PRO A 255 24.25 19.62 29.34
C PRO A 255 24.14 19.42 30.84
#